data_05113550a442f3ea1f1c559d8d4db207
#
_entry.id   05113550a442f3ea1f1c559d8d4db207
#
_cell.length_a   1.000
_cell.length_b   1.000
_cell.length_c   1.000
_cell.angle_alpha   90.00
_cell.angle_beta   90.00
_cell.angle_gamma   90.00
#
_symmetry.space_group_name_H-M   'P 1'
#
loop_
_entity.id
_entity.type
_entity.pdbx_description
1 polymer ?
#
loop_
_entity_poly.entity_id
_entity_poly.type
_entity_poly.pdbx_seq_one_letter_code
_entity_poly.pdbx_strand_id
1 'polypeptide(L)'
;MPYAIRIHETGGPEKLKWEEVQVGDPGPGQVRVRNTAIGLNFVDTYQRSGLYTMPLPFILGSEGAGVVDAVGPKVKELKVGDRVAYSGPIGAYAEVLLRPADRMVKIPAGVDEIGRAHV
;
A
#
# COMPACT_ATOMS: atom_id res chain seq x y z
N MET A 1 16.19 4.63 -0.95
CA MET A 1 15.47 3.43 -0.47
C MET A 1 14.15 3.85 0.17
N PRO A 2 13.05 3.19 -0.15
CA PRO A 2 11.77 3.57 0.45
C PRO A 2 11.65 3.13 1.90
N TYR A 3 10.76 3.80 2.61
CA TYR A 3 10.46 3.52 4.01
C TYR A 3 9.02 3.04 4.16
N ALA A 4 8.77 2.32 5.24
CA ALA A 4 7.44 1.83 5.59
C ALA A 4 7.29 1.80 7.10
N ILE A 5 6.04 1.77 7.57
CA ILE A 5 5.75 1.55 8.98
C ILE A 5 5.44 0.06 9.15
N ARG A 6 6.32 -0.62 9.85
CA ARG A 6 6.26 -2.07 10.04
C ARG A 6 6.25 -2.39 11.53
N ILE A 7 5.55 -3.46 11.91
CA ILE A 7 5.62 -3.96 13.28
C ILE A 7 6.27 -5.34 13.29
N HIS A 8 7.09 -5.56 14.31
CA HIS A 8 7.79 -6.82 14.53
C HIS A 8 7.15 -7.61 15.66
N GLU A 9 6.35 -6.94 16.48
CA GLU A 9 5.55 -7.57 17.53
C GLU A 9 4.28 -6.75 17.75
N THR A 10 3.25 -7.38 18.27
CA THR A 10 1.97 -6.70 18.53
C THR A 10 2.06 -5.88 19.81
N GLY A 11 1.19 -4.88 19.92
CA GLY A 11 1.13 -4.02 21.08
C GLY A 11 0.52 -2.67 20.76
N GLY A 12 0.91 -1.67 21.53
CA GLY A 12 0.44 -0.30 21.38
C GLY A 12 1.14 0.46 20.25
N PRO A 13 0.88 1.77 20.13
CA PRO A 13 1.46 2.57 19.05
C PRO A 13 2.99 2.59 19.04
N GLU A 14 3.63 2.33 20.16
CA GLU A 14 5.09 2.28 20.25
C GLU A 14 5.70 1.14 19.44
N LYS A 15 4.89 0.18 19.00
CA LYS A 15 5.35 -0.92 18.16
C LYS A 15 5.47 -0.56 16.70
N LEU A 16 4.93 0.58 16.30
CA LEU A 16 5.06 1.09 14.94
C LEU A 16 6.48 1.58 14.71
N LYS A 17 7.16 1.00 13.71
CA LYS A 17 8.55 1.34 13.41
C LYS A 17 8.65 1.88 11.98
N TRP A 18 9.18 3.09 11.85
CA TRP A 18 9.50 3.69 10.56
C TRP A 18 10.87 3.16 10.15
N GLU A 19 10.90 2.31 9.16
CA GLU A 19 12.16 1.67 8.78
C GLU A 19 12.27 1.50 7.28
N GLU A 20 13.50 1.42 6.82
CA GLU A 20 13.81 1.22 5.42
C GLU A 20 13.43 -0.19 4.98
N VAL A 21 12.82 -0.30 3.80
CA VAL A 21 12.40 -1.59 3.25
C VAL A 21 12.88 -1.71 1.81
N GLN A 22 12.99 -2.93 1.34
CA GLN A 22 13.31 -3.21 -0.06
C GLN A 22 12.03 -3.61 -0.77
N VAL A 23 11.74 -2.98 -1.90
CA VAL A 23 10.52 -3.25 -2.64
C VAL A 23 10.79 -4.02 -3.92
N GLY A 24 11.84 -3.69 -4.65
CA GLY A 24 12.20 -4.39 -5.88
C GLY A 24 11.28 -4.06 -7.05
N ASP A 25 11.39 -4.87 -8.09
CA ASP A 25 10.63 -4.71 -9.32
C ASP A 25 9.35 -5.53 -9.30
N PRO A 26 8.29 -5.07 -9.98
CA PRO A 26 7.04 -5.84 -10.01
C PRO A 26 7.21 -7.12 -10.83
N GLY A 27 6.61 -8.20 -10.34
CA GLY A 27 6.54 -9.45 -11.06
C GLY A 27 5.38 -9.48 -12.05
N PRO A 28 5.14 -10.64 -12.68
CA PRO A 28 4.04 -10.75 -13.66
C PRO A 28 2.70 -10.36 -13.03
N GLY A 29 1.97 -9.51 -13.72
CA GLY A 29 0.65 -9.04 -13.25
C GLY A 29 0.69 -8.02 -12.14
N GLN A 30 1.87 -7.57 -11.71
CA GLN A 30 2.01 -6.60 -10.61
C GLN A 30 2.42 -5.24 -11.12
N VAL A 31 2.10 -4.23 -10.32
CA VAL A 31 2.61 -2.87 -10.51
C VAL A 31 3.28 -2.41 -9.22
N ARG A 32 4.17 -1.44 -9.36
CA ARG A 32 4.76 -0.75 -8.21
C ARG A 32 4.13 0.62 -8.12
N VAL A 33 3.65 0.96 -6.93
CA VAL A 33 2.94 2.21 -6.68
C VAL A 33 3.73 3.05 -5.69
N ARG A 34 3.92 4.32 -6.03
CA ARG A 34 4.42 5.33 -5.09
C ARG A 34 3.20 6.00 -4.47
N ASN A 35 3.00 5.78 -3.19
CA ASN A 35 1.83 6.31 -2.49
C ASN A 35 1.90 7.82 -2.34
N THR A 36 0.75 8.47 -2.54
CA THR A 36 0.57 9.90 -2.28
C THR A 36 -0.47 10.14 -1.19
N ALA A 37 -1.32 9.15 -0.91
CA ALA A 37 -2.30 9.22 0.17
C ALA A 37 -2.50 7.80 0.74
N ILE A 38 -2.62 7.71 2.05
CA ILE A 38 -2.78 6.44 2.75
C ILE A 38 -3.90 6.59 3.75
N GLY A 39 -4.88 5.68 3.69
CA GLY A 39 -6.02 5.71 4.61
C GLY A 39 -5.70 5.03 5.93
N LEU A 40 -6.23 5.59 7.01
CA LEU A 40 -6.10 5.04 8.36
C LEU A 40 -7.46 4.49 8.78
N ASN A 41 -7.49 3.24 9.20
CA ASN A 41 -8.74 2.57 9.55
C ASN A 41 -8.62 1.88 10.92
N PHE A 42 -9.76 1.67 11.60
CA PHE A 42 -9.76 0.99 12.89
C PHE A 42 -9.18 -0.40 12.82
N VAL A 43 -9.37 -1.12 11.70
CA VAL A 43 -8.81 -2.47 11.55
C VAL A 43 -7.29 -2.48 11.71
N ASP A 44 -6.64 -1.38 11.37
CA ASP A 44 -5.18 -1.27 11.50
C ASP A 44 -4.77 -1.39 12.98
N THR A 45 -5.55 -0.81 13.89
CA THR A 45 -5.28 -0.91 15.31
C THR A 45 -5.52 -2.33 15.84
N TYR A 46 -6.50 -3.03 15.30
CA TYR A 46 -6.78 -4.41 15.68
C TYR A 46 -5.66 -5.35 15.27
N GLN A 47 -5.10 -5.12 14.10
CA GLN A 47 -3.95 -5.89 13.62
C GLN A 47 -2.71 -5.58 14.44
N ARG A 48 -2.49 -4.30 14.76
CA ARG A 48 -1.34 -3.89 15.56
C ARG A 48 -1.39 -4.48 16.96
N SER A 49 -2.56 -4.48 17.59
CA SER A 49 -2.70 -4.94 18.97
C SER A 49 -2.72 -6.46 19.10
N GLY A 50 -2.90 -7.18 17.99
CA GLY A 50 -2.98 -8.63 17.99
C GLY A 50 -4.39 -9.18 18.11
N LEU A 51 -5.41 -8.32 18.12
CA LEU A 51 -6.81 -8.78 18.13
C LEU A 51 -7.09 -9.64 16.90
N TYR A 52 -6.54 -9.25 15.76
CA TYR A 52 -6.52 -10.06 14.54
C TYR A 52 -5.11 -10.58 14.34
N THR A 53 -4.95 -11.89 14.33
CA THR A 53 -3.64 -12.53 14.20
C THR A 53 -3.11 -12.39 12.78
N MET A 54 -1.89 -11.86 12.66
CA MET A 54 -1.21 -11.67 11.37
C MET A 54 0.22 -12.20 11.48
N PRO A 55 0.78 -12.75 10.39
CA PRO A 55 2.19 -13.15 10.40
C PRO A 55 3.10 -11.93 10.61
N LEU A 56 4.01 -12.02 11.55
CA LEU A 56 4.99 -10.96 11.85
C LEU A 56 6.32 -11.25 11.16
N PRO A 57 7.09 -10.24 10.75
CA PRO A 57 6.71 -8.83 10.75
C PRO A 57 5.77 -8.50 9.60
N PHE A 58 5.01 -7.42 9.72
CA PHE A 58 4.16 -6.99 8.62
C PHE A 58 4.02 -5.47 8.60
N ILE A 59 3.65 -4.95 7.41
CA ILE A 59 3.38 -3.54 7.20
C ILE A 59 1.87 -3.35 7.24
N LEU A 60 1.42 -2.43 8.07
CA LEU A 60 -0.01 -2.13 8.25
C LEU A 60 -0.59 -1.39 7.05
N GLY A 61 -1.90 -1.20 7.10
CA GLY A 61 -2.62 -0.37 6.15
C GLY A 61 -3.31 -1.17 5.07
N SER A 62 -4.57 -0.84 4.78
CA SER A 62 -5.38 -1.59 3.85
C SER A 62 -5.85 -0.79 2.65
N GLU A 63 -5.57 0.52 2.60
CA GLU A 63 -5.98 1.33 1.45
C GLU A 63 -5.02 2.48 1.21
N GLY A 64 -4.95 2.90 -0.03
CA GLY A 64 -4.13 4.02 -0.42
C GLY A 64 -4.37 4.43 -1.85
N ALA A 65 -3.69 5.48 -2.25
CA ALA A 65 -3.71 5.98 -3.62
C ALA A 65 -2.34 6.54 -3.96
N GLY A 66 -1.98 6.45 -5.21
CA GLY A 66 -0.69 6.94 -5.67
C GLY A 66 -0.51 6.85 -7.16
N VAL A 67 0.74 6.82 -7.58
CA VAL A 67 1.13 6.82 -8.99
C VAL A 67 1.90 5.55 -9.28
N VAL A 68 1.55 4.88 -10.38
CA VAL A 68 2.30 3.71 -10.86
C VAL A 68 3.66 4.19 -11.35
N ASP A 69 4.74 3.66 -10.77
CA ASP A 69 6.09 4.01 -11.20
C ASP A 69 6.83 2.86 -11.89
N ALA A 70 6.25 1.66 -11.91
CA ALA A 70 6.77 0.54 -12.67
C ALA A 70 5.66 -0.48 -12.91
N VAL A 71 5.71 -1.17 -14.03
CA VAL A 71 4.74 -2.23 -14.36
C VAL A 71 5.49 -3.52 -14.63
N GLY A 72 4.93 -4.63 -14.19
CA GLY A 72 5.50 -5.94 -14.44
C GLY A 72 5.08 -6.52 -15.78
N PRO A 73 5.65 -7.67 -16.14
CA PRO A 73 5.23 -8.37 -17.36
C PRO A 73 3.73 -8.69 -17.31
N LYS A 74 3.11 -8.69 -18.48
CA LYS A 74 1.70 -9.05 -18.66
C LYS A 74 0.69 -8.03 -18.13
N VAL A 75 1.15 -6.87 -17.64
CA VAL A 75 0.26 -5.78 -17.25
C VAL A 75 -0.05 -4.96 -18.50
N LYS A 76 -1.33 -4.84 -18.85
CA LYS A 76 -1.77 -4.12 -20.04
C LYS A 76 -2.68 -2.96 -19.73
N GLU A 77 -3.44 -3.05 -18.63
CA GLU A 77 -4.46 -2.06 -18.26
C GLU A 77 -3.89 -0.84 -17.56
N LEU A 78 -2.64 -0.91 -17.10
CA LEU A 78 -1.98 0.19 -16.39
C LEU A 78 -0.62 0.47 -17.01
N LYS A 79 -0.17 1.72 -16.88
CA LYS A 79 1.15 2.14 -17.33
C LYS A 79 1.76 3.10 -16.33
N VAL A 80 3.07 3.31 -16.44
CA VAL A 80 3.80 4.27 -15.60
C VAL A 80 3.18 5.65 -15.76
N GLY A 81 2.92 6.30 -14.62
CA GLY A 81 2.30 7.60 -14.58
C GLY A 81 0.80 7.57 -14.29
N ASP A 82 0.17 6.40 -14.38
CA ASP A 82 -1.26 6.30 -14.06
C ASP A 82 -1.48 6.52 -12.56
N ARG A 83 -2.51 7.30 -12.24
CA ARG A 83 -2.95 7.51 -10.87
C ARG A 83 -3.94 6.42 -10.51
N VAL A 84 -3.73 5.77 -9.36
CA VAL A 84 -4.52 4.61 -8.95
C VAL A 84 -4.88 4.68 -7.47
N ALA A 85 -5.97 4.00 -7.13
CA ALA A 85 -6.37 3.75 -5.74
C ALA A 85 -6.56 2.25 -5.55
N TYR A 86 -6.42 1.79 -4.32
CA TYR A 86 -6.54 0.37 -4.03
C TYR A 86 -7.03 0.16 -2.59
N SER A 87 -7.59 -1.04 -2.36
CA SER A 87 -8.02 -1.49 -1.05
C SER A 87 -7.54 -2.91 -0.85
N GLY A 88 -6.95 -3.23 0.36
CA GLY A 88 -6.40 -4.54 0.66
C GLY A 88 -5.49 -5.12 -0.40
N PRO A 89 -4.71 -6.15 -0.06
CA PRO A 89 -4.38 -6.62 1.28
C PRO A 89 -3.50 -5.63 2.03
N ILE A 90 -3.05 -5.98 3.24
CA ILE A 90 -2.26 -5.07 4.07
C ILE A 90 -0.93 -4.69 3.40
N GLY A 91 -0.35 -3.59 3.88
CA GLY A 91 0.96 -3.12 3.40
C GLY A 91 0.96 -1.68 2.92
N ALA A 92 -0.15 -0.95 3.09
CA ALA A 92 -0.28 0.40 2.53
C ALA A 92 0.51 1.47 3.28
N TYR A 93 0.92 1.22 4.53
CA TYR A 93 1.72 2.19 5.30
C TYR A 93 3.17 2.18 4.80
N ALA A 94 3.35 2.50 3.53
CA ALA A 94 4.64 2.45 2.88
C ALA A 94 4.72 3.56 1.84
N GLU A 95 5.94 4.04 1.59
CA GLU A 95 6.14 5.01 0.51
C GLU A 95 5.93 4.37 -0.85
N VAL A 96 6.37 3.12 -1.00
CA VAL A 96 6.30 2.39 -2.26
C VAL A 96 5.90 0.95 -1.96
N LEU A 97 5.03 0.38 -2.78
CA LEU A 97 4.60 -1.02 -2.60
C LEU A 97 4.30 -1.68 -3.93
N LEU A 98 4.32 -3.02 -3.92
CA LEU A 98 3.91 -3.84 -5.07
C LEU A 98 2.49 -4.34 -4.84
N ARG A 99 1.68 -4.33 -5.90
CA ARG A 99 0.29 -4.79 -5.83
C ARG A 99 -0.12 -5.43 -7.14
N PRO A 100 -1.06 -6.40 -7.10
CA PRO A 100 -1.65 -6.92 -8.33
C PRO A 100 -2.34 -5.80 -9.10
N ALA A 101 -2.11 -5.75 -10.40
CA ALA A 101 -2.68 -4.71 -11.26
C ALA A 101 -4.20 -4.77 -11.29
N ASP A 102 -4.79 -5.95 -11.17
CA ASP A 102 -6.25 -6.12 -11.21
C ASP A 102 -6.95 -5.63 -9.96
N ARG A 103 -6.20 -5.27 -8.91
CA ARG A 103 -6.74 -4.67 -7.70
C ARG A 103 -6.67 -3.15 -7.71
N MET A 104 -6.18 -2.57 -8.79
CA MET A 104 -6.02 -1.11 -8.90
C MET A 104 -7.21 -0.52 -9.61
N VAL A 105 -7.66 0.65 -9.14
CA VAL A 105 -8.69 1.44 -9.80
C VAL A 105 -8.03 2.72 -10.27
N LYS A 106 -8.14 3.01 -11.57
CA LYS A 106 -7.61 4.27 -12.11
C LYS A 106 -8.42 5.45 -11.57
N ILE A 107 -7.72 6.52 -11.18
CA ILE A 107 -8.35 7.73 -10.70
C ILE A 107 -8.59 8.64 -11.90
N PRO A 108 -9.85 9.05 -12.16
CA PRO A 108 -10.15 9.95 -13.29
C PRO A 108 -9.52 11.32 -13.08
N ALA A 109 -9.27 12.02 -14.19
CA ALA A 109 -8.82 13.39 -14.13
C ALA A 109 -9.83 14.23 -13.34
N GLY A 110 -9.32 15.15 -12.50
CA GLY A 110 -10.17 16.00 -11.69
C GLY A 110 -10.50 15.47 -10.30
N VAL A 111 -10.14 14.23 -10.01
CA VAL A 111 -10.29 13.64 -8.67
C VAL A 111 -8.88 13.51 -8.07
N ASP A 112 -8.68 14.00 -6.85
CA ASP A 112 -7.38 13.86 -6.20
C ASP A 112 -7.30 12.53 -5.43
N GLU A 113 -6.07 12.14 -5.07
CA GLU A 113 -5.82 10.86 -4.41
C GLU A 113 -6.47 10.77 -3.04
N ILE A 114 -6.50 11.88 -2.30
CA ILE A 114 -7.08 11.92 -0.96
C ILE A 114 -8.58 11.65 -1.03
N GLY A 115 -9.28 12.31 -1.94
CA GLY A 115 -10.71 12.08 -2.13
C GLY A 115 -11.03 10.65 -2.50
N ARG A 116 -10.19 10.02 -3.30
CA ARG A 116 -10.41 8.63 -3.73
C ARG A 116 -10.12 7.64 -2.61
N ALA A 117 -9.09 7.90 -1.81
CA ALA A 117 -8.69 6.98 -0.74
C ALA A 117 -9.73 6.91 0.38
N HIS A 118 -10.55 7.93 0.55
CA HIS A 118 -11.53 7.99 1.63
C HIS A 118 -12.94 7.55 1.22
N VAL A 119 -13.11 7.07 0.02
CA VAL A 119 -14.42 6.61 -0.46
C VAL A 119 -14.77 5.20 0.00
#